data_4b0ef99da60e92387ca7a9c366c02b25
#
_entry.id   4b0ef99da60e92387ca7a9c366c02b25
#
_cell.length_a   1.000
_cell.length_b   1.000
_cell.length_c   1.000
_cell.angle_alpha   90.00
_cell.angle_beta   90.00
_cell.angle_gamma   90.00
#
_symmetry.space_group_name_H-M   'P 1'
#
loop_
_entity.id
_entity.type
_entity.pdbx_description
1 polymer ?
#
loop_
_entity_poly.entity_id
_entity_poly.type
_entity_poly.pdbx_seq_one_letter_code
_entity_poly.pdbx_strand_id
1 'polypeptide(L)'
;MSLVIEAPPVPLRTDEHGVMRVGKTRVPLDTVVFAFNHGSSPEEIVLSYPTLDLEDVYAVVNYYLHNRAEVDCYLSQREAEAARIREENEKRFPPTGIRARLLARRSQDET
;
A
#
# COMPACT_ATOMS: atom_id res chain seq x y z
N MET A 1 0.51 40.72 -14.11
CA MET A 1 0.74 39.29 -14.34
C MET A 1 -0.26 38.51 -13.51
N SER A 2 -1.14 37.77 -14.16
CA SER A 2 -2.16 37.00 -13.45
C SER A 2 -1.71 35.54 -13.37
N LEU A 3 -1.81 34.96 -12.14
CA LEU A 3 -1.57 33.56 -11.91
C LEU A 3 -2.79 32.76 -12.34
N VAL A 4 -2.58 31.81 -13.22
CA VAL A 4 -3.63 30.83 -13.53
C VAL A 4 -3.45 29.67 -12.55
N ILE A 5 -4.42 29.51 -11.65
CA ILE A 5 -4.39 28.46 -10.65
C ILE A 5 -5.20 27.28 -11.17
N GLU A 6 -4.50 26.30 -11.70
CA GLU A 6 -5.11 25.03 -12.08
C GLU A 6 -4.63 23.96 -11.13
N ALA A 7 -5.58 23.21 -10.54
CA ALA A 7 -5.21 22.07 -9.73
C ALA A 7 -4.63 20.98 -10.62
N PRO A 8 -3.39 20.52 -10.37
CA PRO A 8 -2.84 19.41 -11.14
C PRO A 8 -3.65 18.14 -10.88
N PRO A 9 -3.72 17.23 -11.85
CA PRO A 9 -4.39 15.95 -11.63
C PRO A 9 -3.69 15.18 -10.50
N VAL A 10 -4.47 14.44 -9.73
CA VAL A 10 -3.93 13.63 -8.66
C VAL A 10 -3.02 12.54 -9.27
N PRO A 11 -1.78 12.38 -8.77
CA PRO A 11 -0.84 11.42 -9.35
C PRO A 11 -1.14 9.99 -8.87
N LEU A 12 -2.31 9.49 -9.21
CA LEU A 12 -2.76 8.13 -8.92
C LEU A 12 -3.18 7.47 -10.23
N ARG A 13 -2.74 6.25 -10.42
CA ARG A 13 -3.15 5.43 -11.56
C ARG A 13 -3.55 4.04 -11.08
N THR A 14 -4.56 3.47 -11.73
CA THR A 14 -5.01 2.11 -11.44
C THR A 14 -4.30 1.16 -12.39
N ASP A 15 -3.67 0.12 -11.83
CA ASP A 15 -2.99 -0.88 -12.65
C ASP A 15 -3.95 -1.96 -13.15
N GLU A 16 -3.41 -2.99 -13.82
CA GLU A 16 -4.17 -4.09 -14.41
C GLU A 16 -4.99 -4.87 -13.38
N HIS A 17 -4.55 -4.86 -12.13
CA HIS A 17 -5.18 -5.61 -11.04
C HIS A 17 -6.09 -4.75 -10.18
N GLY A 18 -6.36 -3.51 -10.58
CA GLY A 18 -7.20 -2.60 -9.82
C GLY A 18 -6.50 -1.95 -8.64
N VAL A 19 -5.18 -2.03 -8.57
CA VAL A 19 -4.40 -1.42 -7.51
C VAL A 19 -4.02 0.01 -7.90
N MET A 20 -4.32 0.97 -7.03
CA MET A 20 -3.93 2.36 -7.26
C MET A 20 -2.46 2.55 -6.90
N ARG A 21 -1.68 3.00 -7.87
CA ARG A 21 -0.25 3.28 -7.73
C ARG A 21 0.01 4.78 -7.74
N VAL A 22 1.03 5.20 -7.00
CA VAL A 22 1.39 6.62 -6.90
C VAL A 22 2.32 7.00 -8.06
N GLY A 23 1.92 7.99 -8.83
CA GLY A 23 2.70 8.49 -9.96
C GLY A 23 3.00 7.39 -10.96
N LYS A 24 4.25 7.35 -11.41
CA LYS A 24 4.73 6.31 -12.33
C LYS A 24 5.43 5.16 -11.60
N THR A 25 5.35 5.15 -10.28
CA THR A 25 6.03 4.16 -9.45
C THR A 25 5.17 2.93 -9.23
N ARG A 26 5.76 1.90 -8.65
CA ARG A 26 5.05 0.70 -8.22
C ARG A 26 4.53 0.81 -6.80
N VAL A 27 4.78 1.94 -6.13
CA VAL A 27 4.35 2.13 -4.75
C VAL A 27 2.84 2.28 -4.71
N PRO A 28 2.11 1.41 -3.99
CA PRO A 28 0.66 1.51 -3.92
C PRO A 28 0.23 2.65 -2.98
N LEU A 29 -0.98 3.16 -3.21
CA LEU A 29 -1.60 4.16 -2.36
C LEU A 29 -1.63 3.71 -0.91
N ASP A 30 -1.89 2.43 -0.67
CA ASP A 30 -1.92 1.81 0.66
C ASP A 30 -0.67 2.15 1.49
N THR A 31 0.51 2.04 0.87
CA THR A 31 1.79 2.29 1.52
C THR A 31 1.91 3.73 2.00
N VAL A 32 1.52 4.69 1.16
CA VAL A 32 1.59 6.11 1.49
C VAL A 32 0.60 6.46 2.60
N VAL A 33 -0.64 5.99 2.49
CA VAL A 33 -1.68 6.26 3.49
C VAL A 33 -1.32 5.62 4.83
N PHE A 34 -0.81 4.39 4.81
CA PHE A 34 -0.37 3.70 6.01
C PHE A 34 0.73 4.48 6.73
N ALA A 35 1.76 4.88 6.00
CA ALA A 35 2.88 5.65 6.58
C ALA A 35 2.39 6.99 7.13
N PHE A 36 1.53 7.68 6.40
CA PHE A 36 0.96 8.95 6.85
C PHE A 36 0.16 8.79 8.14
N ASN A 37 -0.68 7.76 8.22
CA ASN A 37 -1.50 7.50 9.41
C ASN A 37 -0.66 7.06 10.62
N HIS A 38 0.56 6.61 10.41
CA HIS A 38 1.50 6.26 11.47
C HIS A 38 2.44 7.40 11.85
N GLY A 39 2.16 8.59 11.35
CA GLY A 39 2.88 9.81 11.75
C GLY A 39 4.04 10.21 10.86
N SER A 40 4.26 9.52 9.74
CA SER A 40 5.32 9.90 8.82
C SER A 40 4.94 11.15 8.03
N SER A 41 5.87 12.08 7.91
CA SER A 41 5.70 13.24 7.03
C SER A 41 5.91 12.81 5.57
N PRO A 42 5.43 13.61 4.59
CA PRO A 42 5.70 13.31 3.18
C PRO A 42 7.21 13.19 2.90
N GLU A 43 8.05 13.99 3.53
CA GLU A 43 9.51 13.93 3.40
C GLU A 43 10.06 12.59 3.89
N GLU A 44 9.56 12.11 5.01
CA GLU A 44 9.96 10.81 5.57
C GLU A 44 9.52 9.66 4.67
N ILE A 45 8.34 9.79 4.07
CA ILE A 45 7.82 8.79 3.14
C ILE A 45 8.74 8.68 1.92
N VAL A 46 9.18 9.81 1.37
CA VAL A 46 10.11 9.83 0.23
C VAL A 46 11.46 9.25 0.61
N LEU A 47 11.93 9.49 1.83
CA LEU A 47 13.18 8.88 2.31
C LEU A 47 13.08 7.36 2.37
N SER A 48 11.92 6.83 2.76
CA SER A 48 11.68 5.39 2.81
C SER A 48 11.46 4.78 1.42
N TYR A 49 10.88 5.54 0.51
CA TYR A 49 10.55 5.10 -0.86
C TYR A 49 11.11 6.09 -1.87
N PRO A 50 12.41 6.02 -2.19
CA PRO A 50 13.09 7.04 -3.01
C PRO A 50 12.58 7.16 -4.45
N THR A 51 11.79 6.21 -4.94
CA THR A 51 11.20 6.30 -6.28
C THR A 51 10.04 7.30 -6.33
N LEU A 52 9.52 7.71 -5.17
CA LEU A 52 8.42 8.67 -5.08
C LEU A 52 8.96 10.10 -5.19
N ASP A 53 8.22 10.95 -5.90
CA ASP A 53 8.46 12.38 -5.92
C ASP A 53 7.75 13.04 -4.75
N LEU A 54 8.41 14.00 -4.11
CA LEU A 54 7.85 14.66 -2.93
C LEU A 54 6.53 15.36 -3.23
N GLU A 55 6.44 16.04 -4.40
CA GLU A 55 5.21 16.74 -4.78
C GLU A 55 4.05 15.75 -4.98
N ASP A 56 4.33 14.55 -5.49
CA ASP A 56 3.31 13.51 -5.68
C ASP A 56 2.80 13.00 -4.32
N VAL A 57 3.70 12.82 -3.35
CA VAL A 57 3.31 12.40 -2.01
C VAL A 57 2.43 13.45 -1.34
N TYR A 58 2.79 14.74 -1.46
CA TYR A 58 1.94 15.82 -0.94
C TYR A 58 0.57 15.83 -1.61
N ALA A 59 0.52 15.64 -2.92
CA ALA A 59 -0.73 15.62 -3.67
C ALA A 59 -1.62 14.43 -3.25
N VAL A 60 -1.03 13.28 -3.03
CA VAL A 60 -1.75 12.06 -2.58
C VAL A 60 -2.28 12.25 -1.17
N VAL A 61 -1.47 12.78 -0.26
CA VAL A 61 -1.89 13.05 1.12
C VAL A 61 -3.05 14.07 1.12
N ASN A 62 -2.92 15.12 0.31
CA ASN A 62 -3.98 16.11 0.18
C ASN A 62 -5.28 15.49 -0.34
N TYR A 63 -5.18 14.66 -1.36
CA TYR A 63 -6.33 13.92 -1.90
C TYR A 63 -6.96 13.04 -0.83
N TYR A 64 -6.14 12.30 -0.07
CA TYR A 64 -6.61 11.45 1.00
C TYR A 64 -7.40 12.24 2.05
N LEU A 65 -6.86 13.39 2.47
CA LEU A 65 -7.51 14.21 3.48
C LEU A 65 -8.87 14.77 3.02
N HIS A 66 -9.00 15.03 1.73
CA HIS A 66 -10.26 15.50 1.13
C HIS A 66 -11.26 14.39 0.84
N ASN A 67 -10.80 13.14 0.70
CA ASN A 67 -11.63 12.02 0.30
C ASN A 67 -11.44 10.82 1.22
N ARG A 68 -11.29 11.09 2.50
CA ARG A 68 -10.91 10.09 3.51
C ARG A 68 -11.82 8.86 3.53
N ALA A 69 -13.13 9.09 3.52
CA ALA A 69 -14.10 8.01 3.56
C ALA A 69 -14.00 7.08 2.34
N GLU A 70 -13.84 7.67 1.15
CA GLU A 70 -13.72 6.91 -0.10
C GLU A 70 -12.41 6.11 -0.15
N VAL A 71 -11.31 6.74 0.28
CA VAL A 71 -10.00 6.08 0.29
C VAL A 71 -9.98 4.97 1.33
N ASP A 72 -10.50 5.21 2.52
CA ASP A 72 -10.56 4.20 3.57
C ASP A 72 -11.42 3.00 3.14
N CYS A 73 -12.50 3.25 2.42
CA CYS A 73 -13.34 2.20 1.85
C CYS A 73 -12.57 1.36 0.83
N TYR A 74 -11.84 2.01 -0.07
CA TYR A 74 -10.98 1.34 -1.05
C TYR A 74 -9.92 0.48 -0.37
N LEU A 75 -9.24 1.02 0.65
CA LEU A 75 -8.21 0.30 1.39
C LEU A 75 -8.78 -0.92 2.14
N SER A 76 -9.97 -0.77 2.73
CA SER A 76 -10.66 -1.87 3.40
C SER A 76 -11.02 -2.99 2.43
N GLN A 77 -11.48 -2.63 1.22
CA GLN A 77 -11.79 -3.62 0.18
C GLN A 77 -10.54 -4.37 -0.28
N ARG A 78 -9.41 -3.66 -0.42
CA ARG A 78 -8.14 -4.28 -0.79
C ARG A 78 -7.67 -5.27 0.27
N GLU A 79 -7.78 -4.90 1.53
CA GLU A 79 -7.41 -5.78 2.63
C GLU A 79 -8.31 -7.00 2.71
N ALA A 80 -9.61 -6.83 2.52
CA ALA A 80 -10.56 -7.94 2.51
C ALA A 80 -10.27 -8.90 1.36
N GLU A 81 -9.92 -8.38 0.18
CA GLU A 81 -9.56 -9.20 -0.97
C GLU A 81 -8.24 -9.95 -0.74
N ALA A 82 -7.24 -9.29 -0.14
CA ALA A 82 -5.99 -9.94 0.21
C ALA A 82 -6.20 -11.05 1.23
N ALA A 83 -7.07 -10.82 2.22
CA ALA A 83 -7.43 -11.83 3.21
C ALA A 83 -8.14 -13.02 2.56
N ARG A 84 -9.04 -12.77 1.61
CA ARG A 84 -9.73 -13.81 0.87
C ARG A 84 -8.77 -14.66 0.04
N ILE A 85 -7.82 -14.03 -0.63
CA ILE A 85 -6.79 -14.72 -1.41
C ILE A 85 -5.93 -15.61 -0.52
N ARG A 86 -5.52 -15.09 0.64
CA ARG A 86 -4.77 -15.87 1.62
C ARG A 86 -5.56 -17.07 2.10
N GLU A 87 -6.83 -16.89 2.39
CA GLU A 87 -7.73 -17.97 2.83
C GLU A 87 -7.88 -19.04 1.76
N GLU A 88 -8.05 -18.67 0.49
CA GLU A 88 -8.10 -19.60 -0.63
C GLU A 88 -6.79 -20.35 -0.80
N ASN A 89 -5.66 -19.67 -0.64
CA ASN A 89 -4.34 -20.30 -0.71
C ASN A 89 -4.12 -21.26 0.46
N GLU A 90 -4.60 -20.94 1.63
CA GLU A 90 -4.54 -21.82 2.79
C GLU A 90 -5.37 -23.08 2.60
N LYS A 91 -6.49 -23.00 1.89
CA LYS A 91 -7.31 -24.15 1.53
C LYS A 91 -6.62 -25.05 0.51
N ARG A 92 -5.91 -24.44 -0.47
CA ARG A 92 -5.16 -25.18 -1.50
C ARG A 92 -3.89 -25.80 -0.93
N PHE A 93 -3.20 -25.05 -0.07
CA PHE A 93 -1.93 -25.46 0.53
C PHE A 93 -2.04 -25.24 2.04
N PRO A 94 -2.67 -26.22 2.77
CA PRO A 94 -2.88 -26.04 4.20
C PRO A 94 -1.57 -25.71 4.92
N PRO A 95 -1.52 -24.63 5.71
CA PRO A 95 -0.29 -24.21 6.38
C PRO A 95 0.19 -25.21 7.43
N THR A 96 -0.68 -26.11 7.88
CA THR A 96 -0.35 -27.15 8.86
C THR A 96 0.79 -28.05 8.40
N GLY A 97 0.82 -28.44 7.11
CA GLY A 97 1.90 -29.27 6.57
C GLY A 97 3.23 -28.53 6.47
N ILE A 98 3.19 -27.29 6.00
CA ILE A 98 4.39 -26.46 5.84
C ILE A 98 4.92 -26.02 7.20
N ARG A 99 4.02 -25.61 8.10
CA ARG A 99 4.39 -25.19 9.44
C ARG A 99 5.03 -26.33 10.25
N ALA A 100 4.46 -27.51 10.14
CA ALA A 100 5.01 -28.69 10.81
C ALA A 100 6.42 -29.01 10.31
N ARG A 101 6.64 -28.90 8.98
CA ARG A 101 7.96 -29.12 8.39
C ARG A 101 8.97 -28.06 8.82
N LEU A 102 8.58 -26.80 8.86
CA LEU A 102 9.44 -25.71 9.28
C LEU A 102 9.78 -25.80 10.75
N LEU A 103 8.82 -26.15 11.60
CA LEU A 103 9.04 -26.34 13.02
C LEU A 103 9.94 -27.55 13.32
N ALA A 104 9.75 -28.63 12.60
CA ALA A 104 10.59 -29.82 12.72
C ALA A 104 12.03 -29.53 12.31
N ARG A 105 12.22 -28.78 11.22
CA ARG A 105 13.51 -28.33 10.72
C ARG A 105 14.22 -27.43 11.73
N ARG A 106 13.45 -26.50 12.31
CA ARG A 106 13.96 -25.57 13.31
C ARG A 106 14.40 -26.31 14.59
N SER A 107 13.65 -27.30 15.01
CA SER A 107 14.01 -28.13 16.17
C SER A 107 15.31 -28.90 15.95
N GLN A 108 15.54 -29.39 14.72
CA GLN A 108 16.79 -30.07 14.36
C GLN A 108 17.99 -29.13 14.33
N ASP A 109 17.78 -27.88 13.89
CA ASP A 109 18.83 -26.87 13.82
C ASP A 109 19.22 -26.33 15.20
N GLU A 110 18.33 -26.41 16.17
CA GLU A 110 18.57 -25.97 17.56
C GLU A 110 19.27 -27.03 18.43
N THR A 111 19.39 -28.23 17.95
CA THR A 111 20.13 -29.28 18.63
C THR A 111 21.54 -29.42 18.05
#